data_6f91e5cf1e99871bf5e147aad083e6d0
#
_entry.id   6f91e5cf1e99871bf5e147aad083e6d0
#
_cell.length_a   1.000
_cell.length_b   1.000
_cell.length_c   1.000
_cell.angle_alpha   90.00
_cell.angle_beta   90.00
_cell.angle_gamma   90.00
#
_symmetry.space_group_name_H-M   'P 1'
#
loop_
_entity.id
_entity.type
_entity.pdbx_description
1 polymer ?
#
loop_
_entity_poly.entity_id
_entity_poly.type
_entity_poly.pdbx_seq_one_letter_code
_entity_poly.pdbx_strand_id
1 'polypeptide(L)'
;MVEMDHIVVVDDEQGIRDTLQEYLELKNFRVTPAMGGATLREVIASGEAIDLVILDINMPGEDGLTLARFLRESSDVPIIMLTAANEVMDRIVGLEMGADDYLAKPVDLRELFARIKTVLRRTRLNSGTPDQAATEKQRVRFGSCHLDLDTHRLFDQA
;
A
#
# COMPACT_ATOMS: atom_id res chain seq x y z
N MET A 1 -12.85 -10.84 18.25
CA MET A 1 -11.64 -11.14 17.58
C MET A 1 -11.19 -9.99 16.73
N VAL A 2 -9.95 -9.66 16.80
CA VAL A 2 -9.45 -8.53 16.06
C VAL A 2 -9.02 -8.97 14.67
N GLU A 3 -9.45 -8.27 13.67
CA GLU A 3 -9.11 -8.59 12.33
C GLU A 3 -7.83 -7.88 11.97
N MET A 4 -6.87 -8.58 11.42
CA MET A 4 -5.60 -7.99 11.09
C MET A 4 -5.68 -7.23 9.78
N ASP A 5 -4.96 -6.12 9.70
CA ASP A 5 -4.87 -5.40 8.44
C ASP A 5 -4.06 -6.22 7.44
N HIS A 6 -4.44 -6.15 6.21
CA HIS A 6 -3.81 -6.94 5.16
C HIS A 6 -2.91 -6.07 4.32
N ILE A 7 -1.63 -6.43 4.27
CA ILE A 7 -0.62 -5.69 3.52
C ILE A 7 -0.08 -6.57 2.43
N VAL A 8 0.00 -6.05 1.21
CA VAL A 8 0.63 -6.75 0.11
C VAL A 8 2.00 -6.13 -0.11
N VAL A 9 3.05 -6.95 -0.12
CA VAL A 9 4.41 -6.47 -0.33
C VAL A 9 4.84 -6.88 -1.72
N VAL A 10 5.09 -5.92 -2.59
CA VAL A 10 5.47 -6.17 -3.97
C VAL A 10 6.93 -5.80 -4.17
N ASP A 11 7.78 -6.79 -4.36
CA ASP A 11 9.21 -6.56 -4.56
C ASP A 11 9.75 -7.79 -5.29
N ASP A 12 10.64 -7.59 -6.24
CA ASP A 12 11.16 -8.71 -7.00
C ASP A 12 12.27 -9.45 -6.26
N GLU A 13 12.79 -8.88 -5.17
CA GLU A 13 13.83 -9.55 -4.39
C GLU A 13 13.22 -10.37 -3.29
N GLN A 14 13.48 -11.67 -3.33
CA GLN A 14 12.89 -12.55 -2.33
C GLN A 14 13.35 -12.24 -0.93
N GLY A 15 14.61 -11.87 -0.77
CA GLY A 15 15.12 -11.55 0.56
C GLY A 15 14.37 -10.40 1.20
N ILE A 16 14.03 -9.39 0.41
CA ILE A 16 13.28 -8.26 0.93
C ILE A 16 11.86 -8.69 1.26
N ARG A 17 11.23 -9.45 0.38
CA ARG A 17 9.87 -9.92 0.65
C ARG A 17 9.83 -10.73 1.93
N ASP A 18 10.79 -11.63 2.11
CA ASP A 18 10.79 -12.48 3.29
C ASP A 18 11.02 -11.68 4.55
N THR A 19 11.94 -10.74 4.50
CA THR A 19 12.23 -9.91 5.66
C THR A 19 11.04 -9.06 6.05
N LEU A 20 10.41 -8.44 5.08
CA LEU A 20 9.26 -7.59 5.38
C LEU A 20 8.10 -8.43 5.86
N GLN A 21 7.87 -9.57 5.25
CA GLN A 21 6.77 -10.42 5.65
C GLN A 21 6.95 -10.88 7.10
N GLU A 22 8.14 -11.33 7.43
CA GLU A 22 8.37 -11.83 8.78
C GLU A 22 8.20 -10.73 9.81
N TYR A 23 8.76 -9.57 9.54
CA TYR A 23 8.68 -8.47 10.49
C TYR A 23 7.24 -8.00 10.67
N LEU A 24 6.52 -7.85 9.57
CA LEU A 24 5.17 -7.32 9.66
C LEU A 24 4.21 -8.33 10.28
N GLU A 25 4.44 -9.60 10.04
CA GLU A 25 3.61 -10.60 10.69
C GLU A 25 3.83 -10.60 12.19
N LEU A 26 5.04 -10.31 12.64
CA LEU A 26 5.29 -10.17 14.06
C LEU A 26 4.56 -8.96 14.64
N LYS A 27 4.22 -8.00 13.81
CA LYS A 27 3.47 -6.82 14.24
C LYS A 27 1.98 -6.99 14.05
N ASN A 28 1.56 -8.23 13.82
CA ASN A 28 0.14 -8.57 13.73
C ASN A 28 -0.54 -8.07 12.46
N PHE A 29 0.23 -7.99 11.38
CA PHE A 29 -0.37 -7.74 10.07
C PHE A 29 -0.47 -9.06 9.33
N ARG A 30 -1.44 -9.14 8.44
CA ARG A 30 -1.52 -10.25 7.51
C ARG A 30 -0.78 -9.81 6.27
N VAL A 31 0.16 -10.59 5.77
CA VAL A 31 1.01 -10.17 4.66
C VAL A 31 0.93 -11.14 3.50
N THR A 32 0.75 -10.60 2.32
CA THR A 32 0.80 -11.40 1.10
C THR A 32 1.97 -10.90 0.27
N PRO A 33 2.98 -11.71 0.02
CA PRO A 33 4.10 -11.28 -0.81
C PRO A 33 3.75 -11.43 -2.27
N ALA A 34 4.26 -10.53 -3.09
CA ALA A 34 4.09 -10.57 -4.53
C ALA A 34 5.42 -10.26 -5.18
N MET A 35 5.83 -11.06 -6.16
CA MET A 35 7.12 -10.86 -6.77
C MET A 35 7.07 -9.85 -7.90
N GLY A 36 5.90 -9.38 -8.26
CA GLY A 36 5.77 -8.38 -9.31
C GLY A 36 4.33 -8.12 -9.65
N GLY A 37 4.11 -7.45 -10.75
CA GLY A 37 2.77 -7.02 -11.13
C GLY A 37 1.79 -8.15 -11.38
N ALA A 38 2.26 -9.24 -11.96
CA ALA A 38 1.35 -10.34 -12.27
C ALA A 38 0.77 -10.91 -10.98
N THR A 39 1.61 -11.13 -9.97
CA THR A 39 1.13 -11.67 -8.72
C THR A 39 0.22 -10.67 -8.01
N LEU A 40 0.57 -9.39 -8.06
CA LEU A 40 -0.28 -8.38 -7.46
C LEU A 40 -1.67 -8.40 -8.09
N ARG A 41 -1.73 -8.49 -9.40
CA ARG A 41 -3.02 -8.51 -10.08
C ARG A 41 -3.83 -9.74 -9.73
N GLU A 42 -3.15 -10.86 -9.48
CA GLU A 42 -3.85 -12.06 -9.06
C GLU A 42 -4.45 -11.88 -7.67
N VAL A 43 -3.73 -11.24 -6.77
CA VAL A 43 -4.24 -10.99 -5.43
C VAL A 43 -5.47 -10.08 -5.51
N ILE A 44 -5.39 -9.07 -6.33
CA ILE A 44 -6.51 -8.15 -6.50
C ILE A 44 -7.70 -8.89 -7.10
N ALA A 45 -7.46 -9.74 -8.09
CA ALA A 45 -8.55 -10.45 -8.74
C ALA A 45 -9.22 -11.46 -7.81
N SER A 46 -8.54 -11.87 -6.76
CA SER A 46 -9.14 -12.80 -5.83
C SER A 46 -10.25 -12.18 -5.00
N GLY A 47 -10.34 -10.87 -5.00
CA GLY A 47 -11.39 -10.20 -4.25
C GLY A 47 -11.06 -9.96 -2.79
N GLU A 48 -9.85 -10.29 -2.36
CA GLU A 48 -9.49 -10.07 -0.97
C GLU A 48 -9.38 -8.59 -0.67
N ALA A 49 -9.79 -8.19 0.50
CA ALA A 49 -9.62 -6.81 0.92
C ALA A 49 -8.17 -6.55 1.23
N ILE A 50 -7.64 -5.44 0.75
CA ILE A 50 -6.26 -5.06 0.96
C ILE A 50 -6.26 -3.70 1.63
N ASP A 51 -5.49 -3.57 2.72
CA ASP A 51 -5.46 -2.33 3.47
C ASP A 51 -4.30 -1.44 3.08
N LEU A 52 -3.24 -2.00 2.54
CA LEU A 52 -2.08 -1.21 2.14
C LEU A 52 -1.19 -2.03 1.21
N VAL A 53 -0.55 -1.36 0.27
CA VAL A 53 0.40 -2.01 -0.63
C VAL A 53 1.76 -1.34 -0.47
N ILE A 54 2.80 -2.15 -0.26
CA ILE A 54 4.17 -1.69 -0.24
C ILE A 54 4.75 -2.07 -1.59
N LEU A 55 5.28 -1.10 -2.31
CA LEU A 55 5.57 -1.28 -3.71
C LEU A 55 6.98 -0.82 -4.06
N ASP A 56 7.80 -1.73 -4.53
CA ASP A 56 9.15 -1.39 -4.98
C ASP A 56 9.06 -0.70 -6.33
N ILE A 57 9.70 0.45 -6.46
CA ILE A 57 9.67 1.16 -7.73
C ILE A 57 10.53 0.48 -8.76
N ASN A 58 11.69 0.00 -8.35
CA ASN A 58 12.65 -0.52 -9.33
C ASN A 58 12.54 -2.04 -9.48
N MET A 59 11.69 -2.47 -10.35
CA MET A 59 11.54 -3.89 -10.63
C MET A 59 11.71 -4.13 -12.12
N PRO A 60 12.27 -5.25 -12.50
CA PRO A 60 12.40 -5.57 -13.91
C PRO A 60 11.02 -5.82 -14.51
N GLY A 61 10.88 -5.50 -15.76
CA GLY A 61 9.60 -5.67 -16.42
C GLY A 61 8.68 -4.52 -16.08
N GLU A 62 7.60 -4.78 -15.40
CA GLU A 62 6.66 -3.73 -15.05
C GLU A 62 7.12 -3.06 -13.78
N ASP A 63 7.42 -1.78 -13.82
CA ASP A 63 7.97 -1.10 -12.68
C ASP A 63 6.88 -0.68 -11.70
N GLY A 64 7.32 -0.23 -10.53
CA GLY A 64 6.39 0.13 -9.48
C GLY A 64 5.53 1.32 -9.82
N LEU A 65 6.03 2.25 -10.63
CA LEU A 65 5.22 3.41 -10.99
C LEU A 65 4.04 3.01 -11.86
N THR A 66 4.25 2.07 -12.76
CA THR A 66 3.16 1.55 -13.58
C THR A 66 2.12 0.86 -12.71
N LEU A 67 2.59 0.09 -11.73
CA LEU A 67 1.67 -0.59 -10.83
C LEU A 67 0.92 0.39 -9.95
N ALA A 68 1.58 1.46 -9.51
CA ALA A 68 0.91 2.47 -8.71
C ALA A 68 -0.23 3.11 -9.51
N ARG A 69 0.02 3.39 -10.78
CA ARG A 69 -1.03 3.95 -11.62
C ARG A 69 -2.19 2.97 -11.74
N PHE A 70 -1.87 1.69 -11.98
CA PHE A 70 -2.90 0.68 -12.08
C PHE A 70 -3.75 0.64 -10.80
N LEU A 71 -3.09 0.70 -9.64
CA LEU A 71 -3.81 0.67 -8.39
C LEU A 71 -4.69 1.90 -8.21
N ARG A 72 -4.20 3.07 -8.60
CA ARG A 72 -5.01 4.29 -8.48
C ARG A 72 -6.22 4.26 -9.40
N GLU A 73 -6.10 3.62 -10.53
CA GLU A 73 -7.25 3.52 -11.43
C GLU A 73 -8.27 2.52 -10.93
N SER A 74 -7.83 1.58 -10.11
CA SER A 74 -8.71 0.52 -9.63
C SER A 74 -9.26 0.77 -8.24
N SER A 75 -8.58 1.53 -7.43
CA SER A 75 -8.99 1.66 -6.03
C SER A 75 -8.30 2.82 -5.35
N ASP A 76 -8.63 3.04 -4.09
CA ASP A 76 -7.99 4.04 -3.26
C ASP A 76 -7.06 3.42 -2.23
N VAL A 77 -6.60 2.21 -2.47
CA VAL A 77 -5.76 1.54 -1.49
C VAL A 77 -4.50 2.37 -1.22
N PRO A 78 -4.10 2.53 0.03
CA PRO A 78 -2.89 3.28 0.32
C PRO A 78 -1.64 2.59 -0.22
N ILE A 79 -0.70 3.36 -0.67
CA ILE A 79 0.54 2.84 -1.25
C ILE A 79 1.74 3.49 -0.59
N ILE A 80 2.68 2.67 -0.14
CA ILE A 80 3.98 3.14 0.31
C ILE A 80 5.00 2.64 -0.70
N MET A 81 5.75 3.54 -1.29
CA MET A 81 6.73 3.17 -2.29
C MET A 81 8.10 2.99 -1.70
N LEU A 82 8.84 2.01 -2.20
CA LEU A 82 10.23 1.81 -1.81
C LEU A 82 11.11 2.27 -2.97
N THR A 83 12.08 3.13 -2.68
CA THR A 83 12.92 3.70 -3.72
C THR A 83 14.38 3.50 -3.38
N ALA A 84 15.25 3.60 -4.37
CA ALA A 84 16.68 3.62 -4.11
C ALA A 84 17.01 4.93 -3.41
N ALA A 85 18.03 4.89 -2.57
CA ALA A 85 18.33 6.01 -1.70
C ALA A 85 18.53 7.34 -2.39
N ASN A 86 19.07 7.34 -3.59
CA ASN A 86 19.36 8.59 -4.26
C ASN A 86 18.40 8.93 -5.38
N GLU A 87 17.27 8.29 -5.43
CA GLU A 87 16.37 8.50 -6.54
C GLU A 87 15.33 9.54 -6.20
N VAL A 88 15.74 10.78 -6.18
CA VAL A 88 14.82 11.86 -5.85
C VAL A 88 13.70 11.97 -6.87
N MET A 89 14.03 11.77 -8.14
CA MET A 89 12.98 11.87 -9.16
C MET A 89 11.94 10.79 -8.99
N ASP A 90 12.35 9.59 -8.59
CA ASP A 90 11.39 8.53 -8.36
C ASP A 90 10.43 8.89 -7.25
N ARG A 91 10.91 9.58 -6.22
CA ARG A 91 10.05 9.99 -5.13
C ARG A 91 9.04 11.02 -5.57
N ILE A 92 9.48 11.98 -6.36
CA ILE A 92 8.59 13.01 -6.86
C ILE A 92 7.50 12.41 -7.74
N VAL A 93 7.91 11.55 -8.66
CA VAL A 93 6.95 10.93 -9.56
C VAL A 93 6.00 10.02 -8.78
N GLY A 94 6.51 9.30 -7.80
CA GLY A 94 5.66 8.43 -7.01
C GLY A 94 4.58 9.19 -6.27
N LEU A 95 4.94 10.35 -5.70
CA LEU A 95 3.95 11.15 -5.01
C LEU A 95 2.93 11.73 -5.99
N GLU A 96 3.38 12.12 -7.17
CA GLU A 96 2.45 12.62 -8.16
C GLU A 96 1.52 11.55 -8.66
N MET A 97 1.93 10.30 -8.58
CA MET A 97 1.06 9.20 -8.99
C MET A 97 0.11 8.76 -7.91
N GLY A 98 0.17 9.41 -6.75
CA GLY A 98 -0.80 9.11 -5.71
C GLY A 98 -0.32 8.19 -4.61
N ALA A 99 0.98 7.97 -4.49
CA ALA A 99 1.49 7.21 -3.36
C ALA A 99 1.30 8.02 -2.09
N ASP A 100 1.02 7.33 -1.00
CA ASP A 100 0.77 7.99 0.27
C ASP A 100 2.05 8.27 1.02
N ASP A 101 3.10 7.55 0.73
CA ASP A 101 4.37 7.76 1.39
C ASP A 101 5.45 7.00 0.61
N TYR A 102 6.70 7.23 0.95
CA TYR A 102 7.79 6.49 0.35
C TYR A 102 8.91 6.33 1.35
N LEU A 103 9.73 5.31 1.13
CA LEU A 103 10.89 5.04 1.95
C LEU A 103 12.06 4.67 1.07
N ALA A 104 13.24 5.10 1.45
CA ALA A 104 14.44 4.76 0.70
C ALA A 104 14.98 3.42 1.15
N LYS A 105 15.57 2.67 0.24
CA LYS A 105 16.26 1.44 0.57
C LYS A 105 17.69 1.77 0.98
N PRO A 106 18.27 1.05 1.90
CA PRO A 106 17.72 -0.12 2.59
C PRO A 106 16.65 0.27 3.59
N VAL A 107 15.65 -0.57 3.70
CA VAL A 107 14.48 -0.23 4.49
C VAL A 107 14.76 -0.41 5.97
N ASP A 108 14.47 0.63 6.73
CA ASP A 108 14.53 0.51 8.18
C ASP A 108 13.17 -0.02 8.63
N LEU A 109 13.15 -1.20 9.21
CA LEU A 109 11.89 -1.85 9.51
C LEU A 109 11.06 -1.09 10.54
N ARG A 110 11.69 -0.44 11.49
CA ARG A 110 10.93 0.32 12.47
C ARG A 110 10.33 1.57 11.86
N GLU A 111 11.06 2.20 10.95
CA GLU A 111 10.53 3.34 10.24
C GLU A 111 9.37 2.92 9.36
N LEU A 112 9.51 1.79 8.68
CA LEU A 112 8.43 1.28 7.84
C LEU A 112 7.17 1.04 8.68
N PHE A 113 7.33 0.41 9.83
CA PHE A 113 6.19 0.14 10.69
C PHE A 113 5.50 1.43 11.12
N ALA A 114 6.28 2.44 11.49
CA ALA A 114 5.71 3.71 11.90
C ALA A 114 4.94 4.36 10.74
N ARG A 115 5.48 4.28 9.54
CA ARG A 115 4.80 4.89 8.40
C ARG A 115 3.54 4.12 8.03
N ILE A 116 3.57 2.81 8.14
CA ILE A 116 2.38 2.02 7.89
C ILE A 116 1.28 2.44 8.84
N LYS A 117 1.60 2.58 10.12
CA LYS A 117 0.59 2.96 11.10
C LYS A 117 0.05 4.34 10.80
N THR A 118 0.92 5.26 10.42
CA THR A 118 0.49 6.62 10.10
C THR A 118 -0.43 6.64 8.89
N VAL A 119 -0.06 5.90 7.85
CA VAL A 119 -0.85 5.87 6.63
C VAL A 119 -2.21 5.21 6.89
N LEU A 120 -2.22 4.10 7.61
CA LEU A 120 -3.48 3.43 7.89
C LEU A 120 -4.39 4.30 8.74
N ARG A 121 -3.83 5.00 9.72
CA ARG A 121 -4.64 5.88 10.55
C ARG A 121 -5.21 7.02 9.72
N ARG A 122 -4.38 7.61 8.86
CA ARG A 122 -4.82 8.71 8.02
C ARG A 122 -5.94 8.28 7.09
N THR A 123 -5.81 7.10 6.51
CA THR A 123 -6.81 6.58 5.61
C THR A 123 -8.13 6.36 6.34
N ARG A 124 -8.07 5.86 7.56
CA ARG A 124 -9.29 5.61 8.32
C ARG A 124 -9.97 6.91 8.71
N LEU A 125 -9.19 7.91 9.09
CA LEU A 125 -9.78 9.19 9.42
C LEU A 125 -10.39 9.84 8.20
N ASN A 126 -9.77 9.66 7.06
CA ASN A 126 -10.26 10.29 5.85
C ASN A 126 -11.47 9.58 5.26
N SER A 127 -11.74 8.37 5.63
CA SER A 127 -12.83 7.66 4.99
C SER A 127 -14.15 7.87 5.69
N GLY A 128 -14.27 8.83 6.54
CA GLY A 128 -15.56 9.17 7.00
C GLY A 128 -15.72 9.29 8.44
N THR A 129 -16.88 8.95 8.93
CA THR A 129 -17.18 9.17 10.26
C THR A 129 -16.42 8.31 11.14
N PRO A 130 -15.81 8.88 12.06
CA PRO A 130 -14.92 8.14 12.89
C PRO A 130 -15.55 7.16 13.80
N ASP A 131 -16.73 7.38 14.17
CA ASP A 131 -17.22 6.53 15.13
C ASP A 131 -17.77 5.28 14.61
N GLN A 132 -18.01 5.13 13.45
CA GLN A 132 -18.62 4.05 13.05
C GLN A 132 -17.85 2.99 13.05
N ALA A 133 -18.28 2.21 13.25
CA ALA A 133 -17.72 1.12 13.07
C ALA A 133 -17.21 0.87 11.94
N ALA A 134 -16.82 1.69 11.66
CA ALA A 134 -16.34 1.60 10.52
C ALA A 134 -15.26 0.74 10.31
N THR A 135 -14.79 0.18 11.23
CA THR A 135 -13.68 -0.62 11.05
C THR A 135 -13.74 -1.52 9.89
N GLU A 136 -14.82 -2.14 9.65
CA GLU A 136 -14.81 -3.02 8.57
C GLU A 136 -14.87 -2.38 7.29
N LYS A 137 -15.34 -1.18 7.25
CA LYS A 137 -15.47 -0.52 6.01
C LYS A 137 -14.24 0.18 5.58
N GLN A 138 -13.23 0.18 6.39
CA GLN A 138 -12.02 0.85 6.01
C GLN A 138 -11.22 0.07 5.01
N ARG A 139 -11.50 -1.18 4.86
CA ARG A 139 -10.73 -1.98 3.94
C ARG A 139 -11.18 -1.76 2.52
N VAL A 140 -10.22 -1.69 1.62
CA VAL A 140 -10.50 -1.46 0.23
C VAL A 140 -10.76 -2.76 -0.48
N ARG A 141 -11.86 -2.87 -1.18
CA ARG A 141 -12.15 -4.03 -1.97
C ARG A 141 -12.18 -3.61 -3.42
N PHE A 142 -11.31 -4.20 -4.18
CA PHE A 142 -11.21 -3.83 -5.57
C PHE A 142 -12.45 -4.24 -6.32
N GLY A 143 -12.87 -3.38 -7.17
CA GLY A 143 -14.07 -3.63 -7.93
C GLY A 143 -15.31 -2.98 -7.38
N SER A 144 -15.28 -2.58 -6.13
CA SER A 144 -16.45 -1.95 -5.57
C SER A 144 -16.10 -0.73 -4.77
N CYS A 145 -14.95 -0.19 -4.97
CA CYS A 145 -14.51 0.91 -4.15
C CYS A 145 -14.78 2.26 -4.75
N HIS A 146 -15.48 2.33 -5.83
CA HIS A 146 -15.63 3.59 -6.52
C HIS A 146 -16.27 4.66 -5.67
N LEU A 147 -17.04 4.26 -4.71
CA LEU A 147 -17.70 5.26 -3.89
C LEU A 147 -16.75 6.04 -3.02
N ASP A 148 -15.62 5.45 -2.72
CA ASP A 148 -14.71 6.13 -1.85
C ASP A 148 -13.83 7.11 -2.55
N LEU A 149 -13.85 7.11 -3.83
CA LEU A 149 -12.98 7.98 -4.58
C LEU A 149 -13.20 9.44 -4.30
N ASP A 150 -14.43 9.82 -4.15
CA ASP A 150 -14.70 11.22 -3.91
C ASP A 150 -14.14 11.68 -2.59
N THR A 151 -14.32 10.89 -1.57
CA THR A 151 -13.82 11.24 -0.27
C THR A 151 -12.32 11.29 -0.28
N HIS A 152 -11.73 10.33 -0.92
CA HIS A 152 -10.28 10.27 -0.94
C HIS A 152 -9.69 11.49 -1.62
N ARG A 153 -10.27 11.94 -2.68
CA ARG A 153 -9.74 13.07 -3.38
C ARG A 153 -9.74 14.32 -2.57
N LEU A 154 -10.72 14.48 -1.72
CA LEU A 154 -10.76 15.67 -0.91
C LEU A 154 -9.60 15.72 0.03
N PHE A 155 -9.17 14.57 0.52
CA PHE A 155 -8.09 14.59 1.43
C PHE A 155 -6.75 14.70 0.79
N ASP A 156 -6.63 14.24 -0.40
CA ASP A 156 -5.40 14.40 -1.11
C ASP A 156 -5.05 15.83 -1.33
N GLN A 157 -6.01 16.68 -1.26
CA GLN A 157 -5.70 18.01 -1.48
C GLN A 157 -5.31 18.69 -0.25
N ALA A 158 -5.54 18.16 0.85
CA ALA A 158 -5.15 18.79 2.07
C ALA A 158 -3.66 18.53 2.38
#